data_b8edd65dfd1d29b7da5c2c0cfe0a558c
#
_entry.id   b8edd65dfd1d29b7da5c2c0cfe0a558c
#
_cell.length_a   1.000
_cell.length_b   1.000
_cell.length_c   1.000
_cell.angle_alpha   90.00
_cell.angle_beta   90.00
_cell.angle_gamma   90.00
#
_symmetry.space_group_name_H-M   'P 1'
#
loop_
_entity.id
_entity.type
_entity.pdbx_description
1 polymer ?
#
loop_
_entity_poly.entity_id
_entity_poly.type
_entity_poly.pdbx_seq_one_letter_code
_entity_poly.pdbx_strand_id
1 'polypeptide(L)'
;RYAALDRLHMGQSTSFREPNLYTNPNYSLTMQVEQPSKVYAISPPMSKYLCEHYPSALKFEREVFYDRSAFVMASLQRMLSVSSEQRLAMFLLEEIKRNGSRTLTLTQEQMGRYVGTHREMISRMMNVFARHGIVRLSRGQVEVLKPEALKELAR
;
A
#
# COMPACT_ATOMS: atom_id res chain seq x y z
N ARG A 1 6.75 -14.55 2.43
CA ARG A 1 5.60 -13.83 1.83
C ARG A 1 5.63 -12.41 2.32
N TYR A 2 5.56 -11.43 1.41
CA TYR A 2 5.53 -10.02 1.76
C TYR A 2 4.19 -9.45 1.35
N ALA A 3 3.49 -8.77 2.28
CA ALA A 3 2.33 -7.95 1.98
C ALA A 3 2.71 -6.49 2.21
N ALA A 4 2.26 -5.59 1.35
CA ALA A 4 2.42 -4.17 1.59
C ALA A 4 1.44 -3.76 2.70
N LEU A 5 1.98 -3.37 3.84
CA LEU A 5 1.19 -2.92 4.99
C LEU A 5 0.82 -1.44 4.87
N ASP A 6 1.72 -0.65 4.27
CA ASP A 6 1.55 0.79 4.13
C ASP A 6 2.29 1.29 2.89
N ARG A 7 1.89 2.46 2.39
CA ARG A 7 2.51 3.17 1.28
C ARG A 7 2.57 4.64 1.62
N LEU A 8 3.78 5.18 1.65
CA LEU A 8 4.01 6.60 1.94
C LEU A 8 3.97 7.42 0.65
N HIS A 9 3.30 8.54 0.72
CA HIS A 9 3.24 9.54 -0.34
C HIS A 9 4.02 10.80 0.04
N MET A 10 4.21 11.68 -0.94
CA MET A 10 4.87 12.97 -0.71
C MET A 10 4.20 13.74 0.42
N GLY A 11 4.99 14.28 1.34
CA GLY A 11 4.53 15.00 2.52
C GLY A 11 4.09 14.14 3.69
N GLN A 12 4.07 12.81 3.55
CA GLN A 12 3.73 11.91 4.64
C GLN A 12 4.95 11.50 5.45
N SER A 13 4.71 11.17 6.70
CA SER A 13 5.71 10.71 7.65
C SER A 13 5.36 9.34 8.19
N THR A 14 6.37 8.58 8.61
CA THR A 14 6.20 7.34 9.38
C THR A 14 7.21 7.31 10.50
N SER A 15 6.88 6.65 11.58
CA SER A 15 7.78 6.42 12.70
C SER A 15 8.01 4.93 12.87
N PHE A 16 9.26 4.55 13.06
CA PHE A 16 9.68 3.17 13.33
C PHE A 16 10.26 3.05 14.75
N ARG A 17 9.73 3.84 15.69
CA ARG A 17 10.27 3.96 17.02
C ARG A 17 9.90 2.81 17.97
N GLU A 18 8.86 2.04 17.65
CA GLU A 18 8.41 0.96 18.55
C GLU A 18 9.45 -0.19 18.61
N PRO A 19 10.19 -0.34 19.72
CA PRO A 19 11.24 -1.36 19.84
C PRO A 19 10.71 -2.77 19.57
N ASN A 20 9.46 -3.03 19.96
CA ASN A 20 8.85 -4.35 19.88
C ASN A 20 8.60 -4.83 18.45
N LEU A 21 8.46 -3.93 17.49
CA LEU A 21 8.31 -4.28 16.07
C LEU A 21 9.62 -4.73 15.43
N TYR A 22 10.77 -4.27 15.97
CA TYR A 22 12.09 -4.56 15.41
C TYR A 22 12.86 -5.64 16.16
N THR A 23 12.53 -5.85 17.43
CA THR A 23 13.20 -6.83 18.27
C THR A 23 12.53 -8.20 18.26
N ASN A 24 11.34 -8.32 17.67
CA ASN A 24 10.66 -9.60 17.50
C ASN A 24 11.29 -10.37 16.33
N PRO A 25 11.98 -11.50 16.56
CA PRO A 25 12.65 -12.28 15.51
C PRO A 25 11.70 -12.84 14.45
N ASN A 26 10.40 -12.86 14.72
CA ASN A 26 9.36 -13.32 13.78
C ASN A 26 8.80 -12.20 12.91
N TYR A 27 9.33 -10.99 13.04
CA TYR A 27 8.81 -9.81 12.36
C TYR A 27 9.91 -9.10 11.57
N SER A 28 9.76 -9.01 10.26
CA SER A 28 10.66 -8.23 9.41
C SER A 28 9.89 -7.20 8.61
N LEU A 29 10.35 -5.96 8.61
CA LEU A 29 9.85 -4.89 7.79
C LEU A 29 10.87 -4.57 6.70
N THR A 30 10.39 -4.39 5.48
CA THR A 30 11.20 -3.96 4.35
C THR A 30 10.59 -2.68 3.79
N MET A 31 11.41 -1.63 3.66
CA MET A 31 11.02 -0.42 2.95
C MET A 31 11.51 -0.51 1.51
N GLN A 32 10.60 -0.39 0.56
CA GLN A 32 10.92 -0.41 -0.86
C GLN A 32 10.62 0.95 -1.48
N VAL A 33 11.61 1.57 -2.11
CA VAL A 33 11.43 2.80 -2.88
C VAL A 33 10.82 2.46 -4.24
N GLU A 34 9.64 2.99 -4.55
CA GLU A 34 8.93 2.75 -5.81
C GLU A 34 9.24 3.78 -6.88
N GLN A 35 9.55 4.99 -6.45
CA GLN A 35 9.93 6.11 -7.32
C GLN A 35 11.11 6.86 -6.68
N PRO A 36 12.03 7.44 -7.47
CA PRO A 36 13.08 8.28 -6.93
C PRO A 36 12.51 9.33 -5.97
N SER A 37 12.95 9.30 -4.72
CA SER A 37 12.37 10.10 -3.65
C SER A 37 13.46 10.69 -2.76
N LYS A 38 13.20 11.89 -2.24
CA LYS A 38 14.03 12.51 -1.21
C LYS A 38 13.34 12.32 0.14
N VAL A 39 14.05 11.72 1.08
CA VAL A 39 13.54 11.49 2.44
C VAL A 39 14.43 12.20 3.46
N TYR A 40 13.82 12.66 4.55
CA TYR A 40 14.53 13.16 5.72
C TYR A 40 14.35 12.12 6.82
N ALA A 41 15.44 11.72 7.43
CA ALA A 41 15.44 10.78 8.55
C ALA A 41 15.91 11.47 9.83
N ILE A 42 15.19 11.26 10.92
CA ILE A 42 15.57 11.70 12.25
C ILE A 42 16.02 10.48 13.02
N SER A 43 17.21 10.53 13.63
CA SER A 43 17.71 9.41 14.43
C SER A 43 16.88 9.20 15.70
N PRO A 44 16.79 7.96 16.23
CA PRO A 44 16.01 7.69 17.45
C PRO A 44 16.43 8.54 18.66
N PRO A 45 17.74 8.80 18.93
CA PRO A 45 18.13 9.69 20.03
C PRO A 45 17.64 11.12 19.82
N MET A 46 17.71 11.64 18.59
CA MET A 46 17.22 13.00 18.27
C MET A 46 15.70 13.07 18.39
N SER A 47 14.95 12.07 17.88
CA SER A 47 13.49 12.02 18.03
C SER A 47 13.10 11.99 19.50
N LYS A 48 13.78 11.19 20.33
CA LYS A 48 13.57 11.14 21.77
C LYS A 48 13.78 12.52 22.40
N TYR A 49 14.92 13.17 22.13
CA TYR A 49 15.24 14.50 22.64
C TYR A 49 14.17 15.52 22.26
N LEU A 50 13.76 15.54 21.00
CA LEU A 50 12.72 16.48 20.53
C LEU A 50 11.38 16.26 21.25
N CYS A 51 10.95 15.02 21.44
CA CYS A 51 9.70 14.72 22.14
C CYS A 51 9.74 15.06 23.63
N GLU A 52 10.89 14.94 24.27
CA GLU A 52 11.07 15.27 25.69
C GLU A 52 11.11 16.80 25.94
N HIS A 53 11.59 17.58 24.97
CA HIS A 53 11.81 19.01 25.16
C HIS A 53 10.77 19.90 24.44
N TYR A 54 10.06 19.36 23.42
CA TYR A 54 9.11 20.12 22.61
C TYR A 54 7.75 19.43 22.54
N PRO A 55 6.72 19.97 23.23
CA PRO A 55 5.36 19.37 23.18
C PRO A 55 4.78 19.22 21.77
N SER A 56 5.14 20.14 20.85
CA SER A 56 4.73 20.07 19.45
C SER A 56 5.33 18.86 18.71
N ALA A 57 6.57 18.50 19.01
CA ALA A 57 7.20 17.32 18.43
C ALA A 57 6.56 16.02 18.94
N LEU A 58 6.24 15.97 20.24
CA LEU A 58 5.52 14.84 20.82
C LEU A 58 4.11 14.71 20.23
N LYS A 59 3.40 15.82 20.06
CA LYS A 59 2.09 15.83 19.42
C LYS A 59 2.16 15.30 17.99
N PHE A 60 3.10 15.81 17.20
CA PHE A 60 3.32 15.38 15.82
C PHE A 60 3.63 13.86 15.73
N GLU A 61 4.53 13.36 16.58
CA GLU A 61 4.87 11.93 16.60
C GLU A 61 3.65 11.06 16.92
N ARG A 62 2.83 11.48 17.87
CA ARG A 62 1.59 10.78 18.23
C ARG A 62 0.58 10.78 17.07
N GLU A 63 0.40 11.90 16.38
CA GLU A 63 -0.47 12.00 15.21
C GLU A 63 0.01 11.04 14.11
N VAL A 64 1.30 11.03 13.78
CA VAL A 64 1.89 10.09 12.82
C VAL A 64 1.64 8.65 13.24
N PHE A 65 1.81 8.31 14.51
CA PHE A 65 1.55 6.96 15.01
C PHE A 65 0.08 6.56 14.88
N TYR A 66 -0.85 7.43 15.27
CA TYR A 66 -2.29 7.16 15.16
C TYR A 66 -2.72 6.97 13.70
N ASP A 67 -2.30 7.83 12.80
CA ASP A 67 -2.63 7.74 11.38
C ASP A 67 -2.12 6.43 10.77
N ARG A 68 -0.88 6.05 11.08
CA ARG A 68 -0.30 4.79 10.58
C ARG A 68 -0.97 3.57 11.17
N SER A 69 -1.26 3.59 12.47
CA SER A 69 -1.97 2.50 13.14
C SER A 69 -3.38 2.31 12.57
N ALA A 70 -4.14 3.39 12.40
CA ALA A 70 -5.45 3.35 11.80
C ALA A 70 -5.41 2.78 10.36
N PHE A 71 -4.42 3.19 9.57
CA PHE A 71 -4.23 2.68 8.21
C PHE A 71 -3.95 1.17 8.19
N VAL A 72 -3.04 0.70 9.06
CA VAL A 72 -2.71 -0.73 9.17
C VAL A 72 -3.94 -1.54 9.60
N MET A 73 -4.68 -1.06 10.60
CA MET A 73 -5.91 -1.73 11.07
C MET A 73 -6.97 -1.80 9.98
N ALA A 74 -7.20 -0.71 9.24
CA ALA A 74 -8.12 -0.70 8.11
C ALA A 74 -7.66 -1.66 6.98
N SER A 75 -6.35 -1.77 6.75
CA SER A 75 -5.79 -2.71 5.77
C SER A 75 -6.00 -4.17 6.20
N LEU A 76 -5.79 -4.49 7.47
CA LEU A 76 -6.07 -5.81 8.03
C LEU A 76 -7.56 -6.15 7.93
N GLN A 77 -8.44 -5.21 8.30
CA GLN A 77 -9.88 -5.42 8.18
C GLN A 77 -10.29 -5.71 6.73
N ARG A 78 -9.78 -4.96 5.76
CA ARG A 78 -10.04 -5.23 4.33
C ARG A 78 -9.54 -6.60 3.91
N MET A 79 -8.37 -7.04 4.39
CA MET A 79 -7.85 -8.38 4.07
C MET A 79 -8.74 -9.50 4.61
N LEU A 80 -9.41 -9.29 5.73
CA LEU A 80 -10.29 -10.29 6.37
C LEU A 80 -11.71 -10.29 5.82
N SER A 81 -12.24 -9.12 5.43
CA SER A 81 -13.67 -8.93 5.11
C SER A 81 -13.96 -8.78 3.62
N VAL A 82 -12.95 -8.51 2.80
CA VAL A 82 -13.10 -8.20 1.38
C VAL A 82 -12.45 -9.29 0.52
N SER A 83 -13.14 -9.74 -0.52
CA SER A 83 -12.59 -10.76 -1.43
C SER A 83 -11.33 -10.26 -2.15
N SER A 84 -10.47 -11.19 -2.59
CA SER A 84 -9.26 -10.82 -3.34
C SER A 84 -9.58 -10.13 -4.67
N GLU A 85 -10.71 -10.45 -5.27
CA GLU A 85 -11.20 -9.81 -6.50
C GLU A 85 -11.62 -8.36 -6.26
N GLN A 86 -12.38 -8.12 -5.19
CA GLN A 86 -12.74 -6.76 -4.78
C GLN A 86 -11.51 -5.93 -4.45
N ARG A 87 -10.56 -6.49 -3.66
CA ARG A 87 -9.31 -5.80 -3.35
C ARG A 87 -8.48 -5.46 -4.60
N LEU A 88 -8.45 -6.37 -5.59
CA LEU A 88 -7.77 -6.10 -6.86
C LEU A 88 -8.47 -4.97 -7.63
N ALA A 89 -9.79 -4.97 -7.68
CA ALA A 89 -10.56 -3.90 -8.33
C ALA A 89 -10.32 -2.54 -7.65
N MET A 90 -10.37 -2.49 -6.31
CA MET A 90 -10.05 -1.28 -5.53
C MET A 90 -8.63 -0.79 -5.82
N PHE A 91 -7.65 -1.68 -5.79
CA PHE A 91 -6.25 -1.35 -6.07
C PHE A 91 -6.07 -0.74 -7.47
N LEU A 92 -6.67 -1.34 -8.51
CA LEU A 92 -6.58 -0.81 -9.88
C LEU A 92 -7.20 0.60 -9.99
N LEU A 93 -8.32 0.84 -9.31
CA LEU A 93 -8.96 2.17 -9.27
C LEU A 93 -8.09 3.21 -8.57
N GLU A 94 -7.47 2.86 -7.45
CA GLU A 94 -6.55 3.73 -6.74
C GLU A 94 -5.32 4.08 -7.59
N GLU A 95 -4.75 3.08 -8.29
CA GLU A 95 -3.62 3.30 -9.19
C GLU A 95 -3.95 4.22 -10.37
N ILE A 96 -5.14 4.08 -10.98
CA ILE A 96 -5.60 4.99 -12.03
C ILE A 96 -5.70 6.41 -11.50
N LYS A 97 -6.32 6.58 -10.35
CA LYS A 97 -6.48 7.90 -9.71
C LYS A 97 -5.13 8.52 -9.38
N ARG A 98 -4.21 7.72 -8.86
CA ARG A 98 -2.87 8.16 -8.46
C ARG A 98 -2.02 8.59 -9.65
N ASN A 99 -2.02 7.78 -10.71
CA ASN A 99 -1.16 8.01 -11.88
C ASN A 99 -1.78 8.98 -12.91
N GLY A 100 -3.07 9.31 -12.77
CA GLY A 100 -3.80 10.09 -13.77
C GLY A 100 -3.91 9.40 -15.13
N SER A 101 -3.66 8.08 -15.20
CA SER A 101 -3.62 7.29 -16.42
C SER A 101 -4.36 5.97 -16.25
N ARG A 102 -5.06 5.54 -17.30
CA ARG A 102 -5.69 4.22 -17.34
C ARG A 102 -4.71 3.09 -17.69
N THR A 103 -3.52 3.43 -18.14
CA THR A 103 -2.44 2.47 -18.42
C THR A 103 -1.49 2.44 -17.25
N LEU A 104 -1.39 1.28 -16.62
CA LEU A 104 -0.59 1.03 -15.42
C LEU A 104 0.57 0.11 -15.77
N THR A 105 1.79 0.51 -15.40
CA THR A 105 3.00 -0.32 -15.54
C THR A 105 3.22 -1.06 -14.23
N LEU A 106 2.62 -2.24 -14.12
CA LEU A 106 2.63 -3.06 -12.91
C LEU A 106 2.81 -4.53 -13.25
N THR A 107 3.66 -5.21 -12.51
CA THR A 107 3.77 -6.66 -12.59
C THR A 107 2.69 -7.34 -11.74
N GLN A 108 2.32 -8.57 -12.10
CA GLN A 108 1.39 -9.37 -11.31
C GLN A 108 1.91 -9.66 -9.89
N GLU A 109 3.22 -9.73 -9.74
CA GLU A 109 3.86 -9.88 -8.44
C GLU A 109 3.68 -8.63 -7.56
N GLN A 110 3.88 -7.43 -8.13
CA GLN A 110 3.62 -6.16 -7.43
C GLN A 110 2.15 -6.09 -7.02
N MET A 111 1.21 -6.34 -7.96
CA MET A 111 -0.21 -6.38 -7.64
C MET A 111 -0.53 -7.36 -6.51
N GLY A 112 0.09 -8.55 -6.52
CA GLY A 112 -0.09 -9.55 -5.46
C GLY A 112 0.34 -9.06 -4.08
N ARG A 113 1.43 -8.29 -3.99
CA ARG A 113 1.89 -7.69 -2.73
C ARG A 113 0.89 -6.68 -2.17
N TYR A 114 0.32 -5.82 -3.02
CA TYR A 114 -0.66 -4.81 -2.60
C TYR A 114 -2.03 -5.39 -2.26
N VAL A 115 -2.46 -6.37 -3.04
CA VAL A 115 -3.75 -7.04 -2.84
C VAL A 115 -3.70 -8.04 -1.68
N GLY A 116 -2.49 -8.44 -1.24
CA GLY A 116 -2.30 -9.45 -0.19
C GLY A 116 -2.63 -10.87 -0.67
N THR A 117 -2.27 -11.20 -1.93
CA THR A 117 -2.50 -12.52 -2.53
C THR A 117 -1.32 -12.98 -3.39
N HIS A 118 -1.41 -14.19 -3.95
CA HIS A 118 -0.35 -14.75 -4.77
C HIS A 118 -0.43 -14.29 -6.22
N ARG A 119 0.74 -14.27 -6.90
CA ARG A 119 0.86 -13.94 -8.33
C ARG A 119 -0.11 -14.77 -9.20
N GLU A 120 -0.23 -16.06 -8.92
CA GLU A 120 -1.09 -16.98 -9.67
C GLU A 120 -2.56 -16.57 -9.55
N MET A 121 -3.00 -16.15 -8.36
CA MET A 121 -4.36 -15.66 -8.14
C MET A 121 -4.59 -14.35 -8.88
N ILE A 122 -3.62 -13.41 -8.83
CA ILE A 122 -3.68 -12.17 -9.62
C ILE A 122 -3.81 -12.50 -11.10
N SER A 123 -2.98 -13.41 -11.62
CA SER A 123 -3.03 -13.83 -13.03
C SER A 123 -4.42 -14.35 -13.43
N ARG A 124 -5.03 -15.20 -12.59
CA ARG A 124 -6.38 -15.72 -12.84
C ARG A 124 -7.42 -14.60 -12.87
N MET A 125 -7.44 -13.73 -11.86
CA MET A 125 -8.39 -12.63 -11.78
C MET A 125 -8.22 -11.64 -12.94
N MET A 126 -6.98 -11.28 -13.29
CA MET A 126 -6.71 -10.39 -14.41
C MET A 126 -7.14 -10.97 -15.76
N ASN A 127 -6.98 -12.28 -15.95
CA ASN A 127 -7.49 -12.97 -17.14
C ASN A 127 -9.03 -12.99 -17.17
N VAL A 128 -9.71 -13.09 -16.03
CA VAL A 128 -11.17 -12.94 -15.94
C VAL A 128 -11.58 -11.53 -16.33
N PHE A 129 -10.94 -10.51 -15.76
CA PHE A 129 -11.21 -9.11 -16.11
C PHE A 129 -10.96 -8.82 -17.60
N ALA A 130 -9.92 -9.41 -18.18
CA ALA A 130 -9.62 -9.26 -19.61
C ALA A 130 -10.69 -9.91 -20.49
N ARG A 131 -11.16 -11.12 -20.15
CA ARG A 131 -12.26 -11.79 -20.88
C ARG A 131 -13.56 -11.01 -20.87
N HIS A 132 -13.86 -10.29 -19.78
CA HIS A 132 -15.03 -9.42 -19.67
C HIS A 132 -14.80 -8.02 -20.27
N GLY A 133 -13.61 -7.78 -20.87
CA GLY A 133 -13.27 -6.51 -21.47
C GLY A 133 -13.17 -5.36 -20.45
N ILE A 134 -12.90 -5.67 -19.18
CA ILE A 134 -12.69 -4.68 -18.12
C ILE A 134 -11.29 -4.10 -18.22
N VAL A 135 -10.31 -4.96 -18.53
CA VAL A 135 -8.91 -4.58 -18.72
C VAL A 135 -8.36 -5.16 -20.02
N ARG A 136 -7.30 -4.56 -20.54
CA ARG A 136 -6.44 -5.12 -21.59
C ARG A 136 -5.08 -5.41 -21.01
N LEU A 137 -4.57 -6.63 -21.23
CA LEU A 137 -3.26 -7.06 -20.74
C LEU A 137 -2.24 -7.00 -21.87
N SER A 138 -1.08 -6.42 -21.60
CA SER A 138 0.09 -6.45 -22.46
C SER A 138 1.35 -6.70 -21.61
N ARG A 139 2.50 -6.89 -22.25
CA ARG A 139 3.72 -7.22 -21.52
C ARG A 139 4.12 -6.10 -20.54
N GLY A 140 3.98 -6.38 -19.25
CA GLY A 140 4.32 -5.44 -18.17
C GLY A 140 3.35 -4.26 -18.01
N GLN A 141 2.20 -4.27 -18.71
CA GLN A 141 1.22 -3.19 -18.66
C GLN A 141 -0.21 -3.74 -18.54
N VAL A 142 -1.02 -2.97 -17.87
CA VAL A 142 -2.46 -3.19 -17.72
C VAL A 142 -3.17 -1.91 -18.10
N GLU A 143 -4.02 -1.97 -19.12
CA GLU A 143 -4.90 -0.87 -19.50
C GLU A 143 -6.30 -1.13 -18.97
N VAL A 144 -6.83 -0.20 -18.18
CA VAL A 144 -8.21 -0.30 -17.67
C VAL A 144 -9.17 0.32 -18.68
N LEU A 145 -9.99 -0.54 -19.30
CA LEU A 145 -10.94 -0.15 -20.33
C LEU A 145 -12.25 0.36 -19.73
N LYS A 146 -12.74 -0.30 -18.67
CA LYS A 146 -14.03 -0.01 -18.03
C LYS A 146 -13.88 0.26 -16.53
N PRO A 147 -13.50 1.49 -16.10
CA PRO A 147 -13.37 1.81 -14.67
C PRO A 147 -14.68 1.62 -13.89
N GLU A 148 -15.83 1.83 -14.51
CA GLU A 148 -17.13 1.68 -13.86
C GLU A 148 -17.40 0.23 -13.44
N ALA A 149 -17.01 -0.75 -14.27
CA ALA A 149 -17.12 -2.16 -13.92
C ALA A 149 -16.20 -2.53 -12.71
N LEU A 150 -15.02 -1.91 -12.61
CA LEU A 150 -14.18 -2.06 -11.42
C LEU A 150 -14.82 -1.45 -10.17
N LYS A 151 -15.55 -0.33 -10.30
CA LYS A 151 -16.28 0.28 -9.16
C LYS A 151 -17.41 -0.62 -8.67
N GLU A 152 -18.09 -1.32 -9.56
CA GLU A 152 -19.12 -2.29 -9.20
C GLU A 152 -18.52 -3.50 -8.48
N LEU A 153 -17.40 -4.02 -8.96
CA LEU A 153 -16.67 -5.11 -8.32
C LEU A 153 -16.07 -4.72 -6.96
N ALA A 154 -15.78 -3.46 -6.75
CA ALA A 154 -15.19 -2.93 -5.51
C ALA A 154 -16.20 -2.66 -4.39
N ARG A 155 -17.50 -2.84 -4.64
CA ARG A 155 -18.58 -2.68 -3.65
C ARG A 155 -18.76 -3.95 -2.84
#